data_cd9b958c8b5977959614bd7f305a300a
#
_entry.id   cd9b958c8b5977959614bd7f305a300a
#
_cell.length_a   1.000
_cell.length_b   1.000
_cell.length_c   1.000
_cell.angle_alpha   90.00
_cell.angle_beta   90.00
_cell.angle_gamma   90.00
#
_symmetry.space_group_name_H-M   'P 1'
#
loop_
_entity.id
_entity.type
_entity.pdbx_description
1 polymer ?
#
loop_
_entity_poly.entity_id
_entity_poly.type
_entity_poly.pdbx_seq_one_letter_code
_entity_poly.pdbx_strand_id
1 'polypeptide(L)'
;MYAYGPVPSRRFGRSLGVSPIPEKTCSYSCVYCQLGRTKNLTPVRQSFFDKDVIFSDIEKVARANKGNIDYITFVGDGEPTLSIDLGLLIRRCKRNFSYRTAVITNGSLFWQKEVRDDLMDADVVNITMATSDAQTFHRMHRPHPSIHFEKVQQGILDFAAVFRGEIWVEIMLVDTVNTDDERMHALKTQIDVIHPARTYVMVPIRPPAEPWVHIPSPEIIMKALSLFGGTDITQPEE
;
A
#
# COMPACT_ATOMS: atom_id res chain seq x y z
N MET A 1 17.76 -11.05 3.69
CA MET A 1 17.69 -9.75 4.39
C MET A 1 16.27 -9.24 4.23
N TYR A 2 15.56 -9.00 5.34
CA TYR A 2 14.15 -8.64 5.36
C TYR A 2 13.93 -7.14 5.65
N ALA A 3 14.95 -6.45 6.13
CA ALA A 3 14.95 -5.01 6.34
C ALA A 3 16.06 -4.34 5.53
N TYR A 4 15.79 -3.16 4.98
CA TYR A 4 16.70 -2.42 4.11
C TYR A 4 16.54 -0.90 4.27
N GLY A 5 17.51 -0.14 3.79
CA GLY A 5 17.50 1.32 3.84
C GLY A 5 18.32 1.88 5.01
N PRO A 6 17.97 3.08 5.53
CA PRO A 6 16.82 3.90 5.11
C PRO A 6 16.93 4.37 3.65
N VAL A 7 15.80 4.40 2.97
CA VAL A 7 15.69 4.95 1.61
C VAL A 7 14.85 6.23 1.64
N PRO A 8 15.11 7.22 0.75
CA PRO A 8 14.26 8.38 0.64
C PRO A 8 12.87 7.97 0.16
N SER A 9 11.84 8.54 0.74
CA SER A 9 10.46 8.29 0.37
C SER A 9 9.67 9.58 0.38
N ARG A 10 8.99 9.89 -0.72
CA ARG A 10 8.14 11.08 -0.85
C ARG A 10 6.99 11.13 0.17
N ARG A 11 6.66 10.00 0.79
CA ARG A 11 5.59 9.86 1.79
C ARG A 11 6.12 9.77 3.20
N PHE A 12 7.18 9.03 3.38
CA PHE A 12 7.66 8.60 4.70
C PHE A 12 9.05 9.14 5.06
N GLY A 13 9.57 10.12 4.28
CA GLY A 13 10.91 10.65 4.54
C GLY A 13 11.98 9.56 4.43
N ARG A 14 12.85 9.44 5.42
CA ARG A 14 13.88 8.39 5.50
C ARG A 14 13.25 7.10 6.03
N SER A 15 12.88 6.22 5.12
CA SER A 15 12.11 5.02 5.41
C SER A 15 13.00 3.78 5.52
N LEU A 16 12.97 3.10 6.68
CA LEU A 16 13.46 1.74 6.83
C LEU A 16 12.38 0.79 6.31
N GLY A 17 12.64 0.15 5.17
CA GLY A 17 11.71 -0.79 4.55
C GLY A 17 11.80 -2.19 5.16
N VAL A 18 10.65 -2.85 5.35
CA VAL A 18 10.55 -4.23 5.84
C VAL A 18 9.67 -5.05 4.91
N SER A 19 10.20 -6.17 4.41
CA SER A 19 9.44 -7.14 3.62
C SER A 19 9.21 -8.43 4.42
N PRO A 20 8.01 -8.65 4.98
CA PRO A 20 7.69 -9.86 5.75
C PRO A 20 7.19 -11.03 4.89
N ILE A 21 7.27 -10.90 3.57
CA ILE A 21 6.72 -11.85 2.58
C ILE A 21 7.74 -12.14 1.48
N PRO A 22 7.64 -13.29 0.78
CA PRO A 22 8.48 -13.59 -0.37
C PRO A 22 8.20 -12.68 -1.56
N GLU A 23 9.22 -12.48 -2.38
CA GLU A 23 9.13 -11.71 -3.61
C GLU A 23 7.95 -12.13 -4.49
N LYS A 24 7.19 -11.15 -4.98
CA LYS A 24 6.04 -11.32 -5.87
C LYS A 24 4.97 -12.27 -5.32
N THR A 25 4.78 -12.29 -3.99
CA THR A 25 3.65 -12.91 -3.32
C THR A 25 2.62 -11.84 -2.99
N CYS A 26 1.46 -11.89 -3.63
CA CYS A 26 0.44 -10.86 -3.52
C CYS A 26 -0.97 -11.45 -3.71
N SER A 27 -1.97 -10.75 -3.24
CA SER A 27 -3.39 -11.03 -3.48
C SER A 27 -3.89 -10.47 -4.81
N TYR A 28 -3.11 -9.57 -5.44
CA TYR A 28 -3.35 -8.96 -6.74
C TYR A 28 -2.18 -9.19 -7.69
N SER A 29 -2.44 -9.05 -9.01
CA SER A 29 -1.42 -8.96 -10.06
C SER A 29 -1.61 -7.68 -10.86
N CYS A 30 -1.44 -6.53 -10.19
CA CYS A 30 -1.73 -5.22 -10.75
C CYS A 30 -0.96 -4.96 -12.05
N VAL A 31 -1.65 -4.43 -13.06
CA VAL A 31 -1.06 -4.15 -14.38
C VAL A 31 0.05 -3.11 -14.34
N TYR A 32 0.03 -2.22 -13.35
CA TYR A 32 1.02 -1.15 -13.14
C TYR A 32 2.14 -1.52 -12.16
N CYS A 33 2.17 -2.76 -11.66
CA CYS A 33 3.13 -3.14 -10.61
C CYS A 33 4.58 -3.07 -11.12
N GLN A 34 5.41 -2.28 -10.44
CA GLN A 34 6.83 -2.14 -10.77
C GLN A 34 7.66 -3.41 -10.56
N LEU A 35 7.14 -4.36 -9.76
CA LEU A 35 7.77 -5.67 -9.57
C LEU A 35 7.47 -6.64 -10.70
N GLY A 36 6.61 -6.23 -11.66
CA GLY A 36 6.10 -7.10 -12.71
C GLY A 36 4.93 -7.98 -12.23
N ARG A 37 4.57 -8.99 -13.02
CA ARG A 37 3.46 -9.90 -12.70
C ARG A 37 3.71 -10.70 -11.43
N THR A 38 2.67 -10.86 -10.63
CA THR A 38 2.70 -11.68 -9.41
C THR A 38 3.01 -13.14 -9.74
N LYS A 39 3.96 -13.73 -9.03
CA LYS A 39 4.34 -15.15 -9.19
C LYS A 39 3.46 -16.06 -8.34
N ASN A 40 3.20 -15.64 -7.10
CA ASN A 40 2.35 -16.37 -6.15
C ASN A 40 1.11 -15.53 -5.84
N LEU A 41 0.05 -15.71 -6.64
CA LEU A 41 -1.23 -15.03 -6.46
C LEU A 41 -2.07 -15.80 -5.42
N THR A 42 -2.22 -15.24 -4.23
CA THR A 42 -2.89 -15.92 -3.10
C THR A 42 -3.59 -14.92 -2.17
N PRO A 43 -4.76 -15.26 -1.61
CA PRO A 43 -5.39 -14.54 -0.51
C PRO A 43 -5.09 -15.19 0.85
N VAL A 44 -4.33 -16.29 0.87
CA VAL A 44 -4.10 -17.09 2.08
C VAL A 44 -2.99 -16.48 2.91
N ARG A 45 -3.31 -16.16 4.15
CA ARG A 45 -2.36 -15.66 5.14
C ARG A 45 -1.54 -16.80 5.75
N GLN A 46 -0.27 -16.56 5.95
CA GLN A 46 0.62 -17.51 6.63
C GLN A 46 1.85 -16.82 7.22
N SER A 47 2.60 -17.51 8.06
CA SER A 47 3.97 -17.13 8.44
C SER A 47 4.90 -17.55 7.30
N PHE A 48 5.52 -16.58 6.62
CA PHE A 48 6.42 -16.85 5.49
C PHE A 48 7.86 -17.05 5.92
N PHE A 49 8.25 -16.36 6.98
CA PHE A 49 9.62 -16.35 7.50
C PHE A 49 9.59 -16.33 9.02
N ASP A 50 10.67 -16.74 9.64
CA ASP A 50 10.81 -16.60 11.09
C ASP A 50 10.78 -15.11 11.50
N LYS A 51 9.76 -14.77 12.29
CA LYS A 51 9.53 -13.41 12.79
C LYS A 51 10.68 -12.86 13.64
N ASP A 52 11.44 -13.74 14.31
CA ASP A 52 12.57 -13.33 15.13
C ASP A 52 13.77 -12.97 14.25
N VAL A 53 13.95 -13.66 13.14
CA VAL A 53 14.95 -13.33 12.12
C VAL A 53 14.60 -12.00 11.43
N ILE A 54 13.32 -11.80 11.05
CA ILE A 54 12.87 -10.50 10.48
C ILE A 54 13.16 -9.38 11.47
N PHE A 55 12.80 -9.56 12.75
CA PHE A 55 12.97 -8.52 13.75
C PHE A 55 14.45 -8.22 14.03
N SER A 56 15.30 -9.24 14.06
CA SER A 56 16.76 -9.08 14.17
C SER A 56 17.34 -8.24 13.03
N ASP A 57 16.87 -8.45 11.79
CA ASP A 57 17.28 -7.63 10.65
C ASP A 57 16.83 -6.16 10.82
N ILE A 58 15.60 -5.94 11.30
CA ILE A 58 15.09 -4.58 11.60
C ILE A 58 15.99 -3.90 12.65
N GLU A 59 16.30 -4.59 13.76
CA GLU A 59 17.17 -4.05 14.82
C GLU A 59 18.56 -3.68 14.28
N LYS A 60 19.15 -4.55 13.47
CA LYS A 60 20.47 -4.32 12.87
C LYS A 60 20.48 -3.05 12.01
N VAL A 61 19.50 -2.90 11.10
CA VAL A 61 19.40 -1.72 10.22
C VAL A 61 19.08 -0.47 11.04
N ALA A 62 18.17 -0.55 12.02
CA ALA A 62 17.78 0.58 12.85
C ALA A 62 18.94 1.09 13.72
N ARG A 63 19.73 0.20 14.31
CA ARG A 63 20.91 0.57 15.12
C ARG A 63 22.01 1.20 14.26
N ALA A 64 22.26 0.66 13.07
CA ALA A 64 23.26 1.19 12.13
C ALA A 64 22.91 2.60 11.63
N ASN A 65 21.62 2.96 11.65
CA ASN A 65 21.11 4.23 11.12
C ASN A 65 20.41 5.09 12.18
N LYS A 66 20.81 4.98 13.44
CA LYS A 66 20.22 5.71 14.56
C LYS A 66 20.18 7.22 14.29
N GLY A 67 18.99 7.82 14.45
CA GLY A 67 18.75 9.25 14.18
C GLY A 67 18.56 9.60 12.70
N ASN A 68 18.63 8.62 11.80
CA ASN A 68 18.45 8.81 10.36
C ASN A 68 17.26 8.02 9.80
N ILE A 69 16.26 7.76 10.62
CA ILE A 69 15.03 7.04 10.24
C ILE A 69 13.84 7.86 10.74
N ASP A 70 12.89 8.11 9.84
CA ASP A 70 11.63 8.76 10.16
C ASP A 70 10.51 7.72 10.35
N TYR A 71 10.48 6.68 9.50
CA TYR A 71 9.51 5.59 9.57
C TYR A 71 10.15 4.20 9.42
N ILE A 72 9.57 3.21 10.10
CA ILE A 72 9.72 1.79 9.78
C ILE A 72 8.49 1.41 8.96
N THR A 73 8.68 1.05 7.68
CA THR A 73 7.60 0.86 6.71
C THR A 73 7.51 -0.60 6.28
N PHE A 74 6.41 -1.25 6.61
CA PHE A 74 6.08 -2.58 6.13
C PHE A 74 5.46 -2.46 4.73
N VAL A 75 6.20 -2.80 3.70
CA VAL A 75 5.76 -2.66 2.30
C VAL A 75 5.86 -3.97 1.55
N GLY A 76 6.97 -4.68 1.66
CA GLY A 76 7.20 -5.97 1.03
C GLY A 76 7.31 -5.93 -0.50
N ASP A 77 7.75 -7.07 -1.03
CA ASP A 77 7.79 -7.35 -2.46
C ASP A 77 6.45 -7.97 -2.94
N GLY A 78 5.34 -7.53 -2.38
CA GLY A 78 3.97 -7.98 -2.62
C GLY A 78 2.98 -7.36 -1.63
N GLU A 79 2.08 -8.16 -1.02
CA GLU A 79 1.08 -7.68 -0.07
C GLU A 79 1.46 -8.05 1.38
N PRO A 80 1.88 -7.10 2.23
CA PRO A 80 2.37 -7.40 3.57
C PRO A 80 1.30 -7.99 4.51
N THR A 81 0.02 -7.70 4.31
CA THR A 81 -1.07 -8.24 5.15
C THR A 81 -1.30 -9.74 4.97
N LEU A 82 -0.65 -10.36 3.99
CA LEU A 82 -0.59 -11.83 3.88
C LEU A 82 0.22 -12.47 5.01
N SER A 83 1.17 -11.76 5.61
CA SER A 83 1.90 -12.25 6.77
C SER A 83 1.04 -12.21 8.03
N ILE A 84 0.84 -13.36 8.69
CA ILE A 84 0.16 -13.42 10.00
C ILE A 84 1.01 -12.84 11.13
N ASP A 85 2.31 -12.64 10.90
CA ASP A 85 3.25 -12.10 11.87
C ASP A 85 3.31 -10.56 11.84
N LEU A 86 2.62 -9.91 10.88
CA LEU A 86 2.69 -8.47 10.65
C LEU A 86 2.36 -7.66 11.92
N GLY A 87 1.24 -7.96 12.58
CA GLY A 87 0.83 -7.24 13.78
C GLY A 87 1.82 -7.39 14.94
N LEU A 88 2.42 -8.58 15.09
CA LEU A 88 3.48 -8.79 16.09
C LEU A 88 4.71 -7.96 15.79
N LEU A 89 5.14 -7.92 14.53
CA LEU A 89 6.31 -7.14 14.10
C LEU A 89 6.09 -5.64 14.31
N ILE A 90 4.91 -5.11 13.98
CA ILE A 90 4.54 -3.71 14.25
C ILE A 90 4.66 -3.41 15.75
N ARG A 91 4.05 -4.22 16.61
CA ARG A 91 4.11 -4.04 18.07
C ARG A 91 5.53 -4.10 18.61
N ARG A 92 6.36 -5.01 18.10
CA ARG A 92 7.78 -5.10 18.47
C ARG A 92 8.54 -3.83 18.08
N CYS A 93 8.32 -3.30 16.88
CA CYS A 93 8.93 -2.05 16.44
C CYS A 93 8.55 -0.89 17.37
N LYS A 94 7.28 -0.72 17.69
CA LYS A 94 6.81 0.34 18.60
C LYS A 94 7.35 0.25 20.03
N ARG A 95 7.58 -0.97 20.52
CA ARG A 95 8.16 -1.16 21.86
C ARG A 95 9.66 -0.88 21.94
N ASN A 96 10.39 -1.10 20.84
CA ASN A 96 11.86 -1.05 20.83
C ASN A 96 12.43 0.22 20.19
N PHE A 97 11.63 0.96 19.43
CA PHE A 97 12.06 2.16 18.71
C PHE A 97 11.06 3.31 18.89
N SER A 98 11.55 4.54 18.78
CA SER A 98 10.74 5.77 18.78
C SER A 98 10.28 6.18 17.36
N TYR A 99 10.63 5.43 16.33
CA TYR A 99 10.24 5.71 14.95
C TYR A 99 8.77 5.39 14.73
N ARG A 100 8.11 6.18 13.90
CA ARG A 100 6.73 5.88 13.48
C ARG A 100 6.70 4.62 12.62
N THR A 101 5.62 3.87 12.70
CA THR A 101 5.39 2.66 11.90
C THR A 101 4.36 2.92 10.82
N ALA A 102 4.63 2.44 9.61
CA ALA A 102 3.71 2.54 8.48
C ALA A 102 3.53 1.18 7.80
N VAL A 103 2.35 0.95 7.24
CA VAL A 103 2.06 -0.20 6.39
C VAL A 103 1.53 0.30 5.06
N ILE A 104 2.14 -0.15 3.95
CA ILE A 104 1.62 0.09 2.59
C ILE A 104 0.92 -1.19 2.15
N THR A 105 -0.36 -1.08 1.83
CA THR A 105 -1.20 -2.24 1.52
C THR A 105 -2.18 -1.95 0.38
N ASN A 106 -2.57 -2.98 -0.33
CA ASN A 106 -3.62 -2.90 -1.34
C ASN A 106 -5.04 -3.02 -0.73
N GLY A 107 -5.16 -3.20 0.59
CA GLY A 107 -6.43 -3.29 1.31
C GLY A 107 -7.27 -4.53 1.02
N SER A 108 -6.81 -5.43 0.17
CA SER A 108 -7.59 -6.57 -0.34
C SER A 108 -8.12 -7.53 0.71
N LEU A 109 -7.48 -7.58 1.87
CA LEU A 109 -7.81 -8.52 2.95
C LEU A 109 -8.48 -7.87 4.15
N PHE A 110 -8.84 -6.59 4.07
CA PHE A 110 -9.44 -5.85 5.21
C PHE A 110 -10.84 -6.35 5.62
N TRP A 111 -11.49 -7.15 4.78
CA TRP A 111 -12.70 -7.87 5.17
C TRP A 111 -12.46 -8.93 6.25
N GLN A 112 -11.21 -9.39 6.44
CA GLN A 112 -10.81 -10.28 7.53
C GLN A 112 -10.55 -9.45 8.79
N LYS A 113 -11.23 -9.79 9.90
CA LYS A 113 -11.06 -9.07 11.17
C LYS A 113 -9.63 -9.14 11.68
N GLU A 114 -8.99 -10.30 11.54
CA GLU A 114 -7.61 -10.54 11.98
C GLU A 114 -6.61 -9.62 11.29
N VAL A 115 -6.84 -9.28 10.02
CA VAL A 115 -6.02 -8.32 9.28
C VAL A 115 -6.17 -6.92 9.86
N ARG A 116 -7.42 -6.51 10.13
CA ARG A 116 -7.67 -5.21 10.75
C ARG A 116 -7.04 -5.13 12.14
N ASP A 117 -7.18 -6.19 12.96
CA ASP A 117 -6.59 -6.26 14.30
C ASP A 117 -5.06 -6.14 14.26
N ASP A 118 -4.39 -6.78 13.29
CA ASP A 118 -2.94 -6.69 13.12
C ASP A 118 -2.45 -5.27 12.81
N LEU A 119 -3.27 -4.45 12.19
CA LEU A 119 -2.92 -3.08 11.78
C LEU A 119 -3.20 -2.03 12.85
N MET A 120 -3.96 -2.37 13.90
CA MET A 120 -4.43 -1.39 14.91
C MET A 120 -3.30 -0.65 15.63
N ASP A 121 -2.12 -1.24 15.74
CA ASP A 121 -0.96 -0.64 16.39
C ASP A 121 -0.07 0.20 15.45
N ALA A 122 -0.34 0.20 14.14
CA ALA A 122 0.40 1.03 13.18
C ALA A 122 0.08 2.53 13.39
N ASP A 123 1.06 3.41 13.16
CA ASP A 123 0.81 4.85 13.20
C ASP A 123 0.17 5.36 11.90
N VAL A 124 0.51 4.71 10.78
CA VAL A 124 -0.03 5.02 9.44
C VAL A 124 -0.37 3.72 8.71
N VAL A 125 -1.53 3.68 8.09
CA VAL A 125 -1.87 2.67 7.09
C VAL A 125 -2.15 3.38 5.77
N ASN A 126 -1.31 3.10 4.77
CA ASN A 126 -1.39 3.68 3.45
C ASN A 126 -2.03 2.68 2.49
N ILE A 127 -3.24 2.99 2.01
CA ILE A 127 -4.08 2.10 1.22
C ILE A 127 -4.05 2.54 -0.24
N THR A 128 -3.77 1.60 -1.15
CA THR A 128 -3.90 1.87 -2.59
C THR A 128 -5.35 1.73 -3.01
N MET A 129 -5.97 2.83 -3.43
CA MET A 129 -7.33 2.89 -3.97
C MET A 129 -7.30 3.51 -5.36
N ALA A 130 -7.57 2.74 -6.39
CA ALA A 130 -7.42 3.21 -7.78
C ALA A 130 -8.65 2.95 -8.65
N THR A 131 -9.69 2.33 -8.10
CA THR A 131 -10.86 1.91 -8.87
C THR A 131 -12.15 2.12 -8.09
N SER A 132 -13.20 2.54 -8.80
CA SER A 132 -14.52 2.82 -8.23
C SER A 132 -15.58 1.78 -8.58
N ASP A 133 -15.25 0.82 -9.45
CA ASP A 133 -16.17 -0.21 -9.94
C ASP A 133 -15.47 -1.56 -10.12
N ALA A 134 -16.26 -2.64 -10.12
CA ALA A 134 -15.76 -4.01 -10.21
C ALA A 134 -15.05 -4.29 -11.56
N GLN A 135 -15.51 -3.72 -12.67
CA GLN A 135 -14.91 -3.94 -13.98
C GLN A 135 -13.50 -3.36 -14.04
N THR A 136 -13.34 -2.10 -13.62
CA THR A 136 -12.04 -1.43 -13.57
C THR A 136 -11.12 -2.11 -12.55
N PHE A 137 -11.67 -2.54 -11.41
CA PHE A 137 -10.95 -3.30 -10.40
C PHE A 137 -10.33 -4.59 -10.97
N HIS A 138 -11.10 -5.40 -11.67
CA HIS A 138 -10.59 -6.62 -12.30
C HIS A 138 -9.57 -6.32 -13.41
N ARG A 139 -9.80 -5.27 -14.20
CA ARG A 139 -8.88 -4.86 -15.28
C ARG A 139 -7.53 -4.38 -14.73
N MET A 140 -7.54 -3.58 -13.67
CA MET A 140 -6.36 -2.93 -13.10
C MET A 140 -5.60 -3.80 -12.13
N HIS A 141 -6.31 -4.42 -11.19
CA HIS A 141 -5.68 -5.12 -10.08
C HIS A 141 -5.53 -6.61 -10.31
N ARG A 142 -6.31 -7.22 -11.21
CA ARG A 142 -6.29 -8.67 -11.49
C ARG A 142 -6.25 -9.47 -10.19
N PRO A 143 -7.27 -9.36 -9.33
CA PRO A 143 -7.30 -9.97 -8.02
C PRO A 143 -7.33 -11.49 -8.12
N HIS A 144 -6.93 -12.16 -7.03
CA HIS A 144 -7.22 -13.58 -6.88
C HIS A 144 -8.74 -13.83 -7.03
N PRO A 145 -9.19 -14.92 -7.70
CA PRO A 145 -10.63 -15.15 -7.99
C PRO A 145 -11.57 -15.13 -6.77
N SER A 146 -11.07 -15.39 -5.58
CA SER A 146 -11.88 -15.33 -4.34
C SER A 146 -12.00 -13.93 -3.74
N ILE A 147 -11.38 -12.92 -4.34
CA ILE A 147 -11.44 -11.53 -3.86
C ILE A 147 -12.41 -10.74 -4.73
N HIS A 148 -13.47 -10.25 -4.11
CA HIS A 148 -14.53 -9.50 -4.76
C HIS A 148 -14.45 -8.03 -4.37
N PHE A 149 -14.70 -7.15 -5.33
CA PHE A 149 -14.61 -5.70 -5.19
C PHE A 149 -15.41 -5.17 -3.99
N GLU A 150 -16.66 -5.61 -3.86
CA GLU A 150 -17.57 -5.16 -2.81
C GLU A 150 -17.08 -5.54 -1.40
N LYS A 151 -16.47 -6.73 -1.28
CA LYS A 151 -15.85 -7.17 -0.02
C LYS A 151 -14.63 -6.33 0.35
N VAL A 152 -13.82 -5.96 -0.65
CA VAL A 152 -12.66 -5.08 -0.42
C VAL A 152 -13.12 -3.71 0.03
N GLN A 153 -14.09 -3.11 -0.67
CA GLN A 153 -14.65 -1.81 -0.28
C GLN A 153 -15.21 -1.83 1.14
N GLN A 154 -16.06 -2.80 1.46
CA GLN A 154 -16.64 -2.90 2.79
C GLN A 154 -15.55 -3.10 3.86
N GLY A 155 -14.55 -3.93 3.59
CA GLY A 155 -13.43 -4.14 4.51
C GLY A 155 -12.63 -2.86 4.78
N ILE A 156 -12.41 -2.02 3.77
CA ILE A 156 -11.74 -0.72 3.93
C ILE A 156 -12.61 0.22 4.80
N LEU A 157 -13.92 0.27 4.57
CA LEU A 157 -14.86 1.07 5.39
C LEU A 157 -14.89 0.58 6.84
N ASP A 158 -14.98 -0.74 7.06
CA ASP A 158 -14.94 -1.34 8.39
C ASP A 158 -13.64 -1.01 9.14
N PHE A 159 -12.51 -1.02 8.42
CA PHE A 159 -11.23 -0.62 8.98
C PHE A 159 -11.19 0.87 9.34
N ALA A 160 -11.63 1.73 8.41
CA ALA A 160 -11.64 3.18 8.63
C ALA A 160 -12.50 3.59 9.84
N ALA A 161 -13.58 2.88 10.10
CA ALA A 161 -14.46 3.17 11.22
C ALA A 161 -13.82 2.91 12.60
N VAL A 162 -12.82 2.02 12.67
CA VAL A 162 -12.24 1.59 13.96
C VAL A 162 -10.78 1.99 14.15
N PHE A 163 -10.05 2.26 13.06
CA PHE A 163 -8.63 2.59 13.13
C PHE A 163 -8.41 3.95 13.80
N ARG A 164 -7.40 4.03 14.67
CA ARG A 164 -7.09 5.24 15.46
C ARG A 164 -5.84 5.98 14.99
N GLY A 165 -5.05 5.35 14.12
CA GLY A 165 -3.92 6.01 13.46
C GLY A 165 -4.35 6.82 12.24
N GLU A 166 -3.40 7.19 11.41
CA GLU A 166 -3.67 7.94 10.19
C GLU A 166 -3.90 6.98 9.01
N ILE A 167 -5.02 7.12 8.31
CA ILE A 167 -5.23 6.50 7.01
C ILE A 167 -4.72 7.46 5.94
N TRP A 168 -3.82 6.96 5.10
CA TRP A 168 -3.40 7.65 3.88
C TRP A 168 -3.90 6.85 2.68
N VAL A 169 -4.24 7.55 1.60
CA VAL A 169 -4.73 6.92 0.37
C VAL A 169 -3.81 7.24 -0.79
N GLU A 170 -3.44 6.21 -1.55
CA GLU A 170 -2.71 6.33 -2.82
C GLU A 170 -3.63 6.04 -3.98
N ILE A 171 -3.67 6.95 -4.94
CA ILE A 171 -4.45 6.83 -6.17
C ILE A 171 -3.48 6.62 -7.33
N MET A 172 -3.41 5.40 -7.85
CA MET A 172 -2.63 5.10 -9.04
C MET A 172 -3.47 5.40 -10.28
N LEU A 173 -3.06 6.38 -11.08
CA LEU A 173 -3.69 6.71 -12.35
C LEU A 173 -3.02 5.92 -13.49
N VAL A 174 -3.85 5.27 -14.29
CA VAL A 174 -3.44 4.56 -15.52
C VAL A 174 -4.24 5.12 -16.67
N ASP A 175 -3.56 5.64 -17.68
CA ASP A 175 -4.20 6.28 -18.82
C ASP A 175 -5.25 5.38 -19.47
N THR A 176 -6.39 5.97 -19.85
CA THR A 176 -7.54 5.29 -20.49
C THR A 176 -8.18 4.16 -19.67
N VAL A 177 -7.82 4.00 -18.39
CA VAL A 177 -8.38 2.95 -17.54
C VAL A 177 -9.24 3.52 -16.42
N ASN A 178 -8.71 4.47 -15.65
CA ASN A 178 -9.40 5.09 -14.51
C ASN A 178 -9.29 6.62 -14.50
N THR A 179 -9.07 7.22 -15.66
CA THR A 179 -8.78 8.65 -15.82
C THR A 179 -9.91 9.46 -16.42
N ASP A 180 -11.04 8.85 -16.75
CA ASP A 180 -12.25 9.58 -17.14
C ASP A 180 -12.95 10.19 -15.93
N ASP A 181 -13.74 11.23 -16.18
CA ASP A 181 -14.37 12.05 -15.16
C ASP A 181 -15.32 11.26 -14.26
N GLU A 182 -16.10 10.37 -14.85
CA GLU A 182 -17.08 9.57 -14.11
C GLU A 182 -16.39 8.69 -13.07
N ARG A 183 -15.35 7.94 -13.48
CA ARG A 183 -14.58 7.06 -12.59
C ARG A 183 -13.82 7.85 -11.52
N MET A 184 -13.21 8.97 -11.90
CA MET A 184 -12.49 9.80 -10.93
C MET A 184 -13.42 10.39 -9.87
N HIS A 185 -14.60 10.91 -10.24
CA HIS A 185 -15.57 11.42 -9.27
C HIS A 185 -16.18 10.32 -8.40
N ALA A 186 -16.48 9.15 -8.97
CA ALA A 186 -16.94 8.00 -8.20
C ALA A 186 -15.90 7.53 -7.18
N LEU A 187 -14.62 7.47 -7.58
CA LEU A 187 -13.52 7.15 -6.68
C LEU A 187 -13.35 8.20 -5.57
N LYS A 188 -13.45 9.49 -5.92
CA LYS A 188 -13.41 10.59 -4.95
C LYS A 188 -14.48 10.42 -3.88
N THR A 189 -15.71 10.11 -4.29
CA THR A 189 -16.82 9.86 -3.36
C THR A 189 -16.53 8.72 -2.38
N GLN A 190 -15.93 7.63 -2.86
CA GLN A 190 -15.54 6.51 -2.00
C GLN A 190 -14.42 6.87 -1.03
N ILE A 191 -13.42 7.65 -1.49
CA ILE A 191 -12.31 8.09 -0.66
C ILE A 191 -12.80 9.07 0.43
N ASP A 192 -13.74 9.95 0.11
CA ASP A 192 -14.26 10.95 1.07
C ASP A 192 -14.93 10.31 2.28
N VAL A 193 -15.59 9.16 2.10
CA VAL A 193 -16.21 8.42 3.22
C VAL A 193 -15.18 7.89 4.21
N ILE A 194 -13.94 7.64 3.77
CA ILE A 194 -12.85 7.13 4.61
C ILE A 194 -12.23 8.24 5.45
N HIS A 195 -12.37 9.51 5.04
CA HIS A 195 -11.74 10.68 5.65
C HIS A 195 -10.21 10.52 5.82
N PRO A 196 -9.45 10.25 4.75
CA PRO A 196 -8.02 10.03 4.86
C PRO A 196 -7.30 11.29 5.34
N ALA A 197 -6.28 11.12 6.19
CA ALA A 197 -5.43 12.22 6.65
C ALA A 197 -4.58 12.80 5.52
N ARG A 198 -4.25 11.99 4.51
CA ARG A 198 -3.53 12.39 3.30
C ARG A 198 -3.98 11.59 2.09
N THR A 199 -3.92 12.24 0.94
CA THR A 199 -4.13 11.61 -0.38
C THR A 199 -2.93 11.87 -1.27
N TYR A 200 -2.50 10.87 -2.00
CA TYR A 200 -1.39 10.96 -2.96
C TYR A 200 -1.85 10.52 -4.33
N VAL A 201 -1.53 11.33 -5.35
CA VAL A 201 -1.77 10.98 -6.75
C VAL A 201 -0.47 10.45 -7.33
N MET A 202 -0.53 9.27 -7.92
CA MET A 202 0.60 8.53 -8.49
C MET A 202 0.34 8.16 -9.94
N VAL A 203 1.43 8.00 -10.68
CA VAL A 203 1.43 7.43 -12.03
C VAL A 203 2.51 6.35 -12.14
N PRO A 204 2.45 5.43 -13.12
CA PRO A 204 3.45 4.35 -13.28
C PRO A 204 4.77 4.88 -13.85
N ILE A 205 5.56 5.61 -13.03
CA ILE A 205 6.87 6.18 -13.42
C ILE A 205 7.98 5.15 -13.61
N ARG A 206 7.81 3.94 -13.10
CA ARG A 206 8.72 2.80 -13.28
C ARG A 206 8.10 1.82 -14.27
N PRO A 207 8.90 0.99 -14.99
CA PRO A 207 8.36 0.01 -15.93
C PRO A 207 7.23 -0.81 -15.29
N PRO A 208 6.01 -0.77 -15.86
CA PRO A 208 4.87 -1.50 -15.32
C PRO A 208 4.93 -2.99 -15.70
N ALA A 209 4.07 -3.80 -15.05
CA ALA A 209 3.95 -5.22 -15.36
C ALA A 209 3.41 -5.48 -16.77
N GLU A 210 2.64 -4.54 -17.31
CA GLU A 210 2.01 -4.67 -18.63
C GLU A 210 2.45 -3.52 -19.56
N PRO A 211 2.90 -3.83 -20.79
CA PRO A 211 3.44 -2.83 -21.71
C PRO A 211 2.41 -1.81 -22.23
N TRP A 212 1.13 -2.10 -22.09
CA TRP A 212 0.05 -1.19 -22.50
C TRP A 212 -0.33 -0.17 -21.41
N VAL A 213 0.28 -0.23 -20.26
CA VAL A 213 0.06 0.73 -19.18
C VAL A 213 0.87 1.99 -19.46
N HIS A 214 0.16 3.11 -19.58
CA HIS A 214 0.77 4.42 -19.88
C HIS A 214 0.45 5.44 -18.79
N ILE A 215 1.33 6.44 -18.69
CA ILE A 215 1.14 7.63 -17.85
C ILE A 215 0.09 8.52 -18.51
N PRO A 216 -0.92 9.03 -17.77
CA PRO A 216 -1.87 10.00 -18.29
C PRO A 216 -1.23 11.32 -18.72
N SER A 217 -1.94 12.11 -19.53
CA SER A 217 -1.47 13.44 -19.90
C SER A 217 -1.32 14.37 -18.67
N PRO A 218 -0.47 15.40 -18.74
CA PRO A 218 -0.31 16.38 -17.67
C PRO A 218 -1.64 17.03 -17.26
N GLU A 219 -2.54 17.29 -18.21
CA GLU A 219 -3.86 17.88 -17.96
C GLU A 219 -4.72 16.96 -17.08
N ILE A 220 -4.71 15.66 -17.35
CA ILE A 220 -5.43 14.65 -16.56
C ILE A 220 -4.85 14.57 -15.16
N ILE A 221 -3.51 14.57 -15.03
CA ILE A 221 -2.83 14.55 -13.74
C ILE A 221 -3.20 15.79 -12.92
N MET A 222 -3.14 16.98 -13.50
CA MET A 222 -3.52 18.22 -12.82
C MET A 222 -4.98 18.22 -12.39
N LYS A 223 -5.88 17.71 -13.23
CA LYS A 223 -7.29 17.55 -12.91
C LYS A 223 -7.49 16.61 -11.71
N ALA A 224 -6.81 15.48 -11.70
CA ALA A 224 -6.86 14.52 -10.59
C ALA A 224 -6.30 15.12 -9.29
N LEU A 225 -5.18 15.84 -9.34
CA LEU A 225 -4.61 16.54 -8.19
C LEU A 225 -5.61 17.54 -7.60
N SER A 226 -6.27 18.33 -8.46
CA SER A 226 -7.31 19.29 -8.03
C SER A 226 -8.52 18.57 -7.42
N LEU A 227 -9.00 17.49 -8.06
CA LEU A 227 -10.18 16.75 -7.63
C LEU A 227 -9.96 16.05 -6.28
N PHE A 228 -8.85 15.35 -6.13
CA PHE A 228 -8.56 14.57 -4.91
C PHE A 228 -7.96 15.41 -3.78
N GLY A 229 -7.54 16.65 -4.03
CA GLY A 229 -6.81 17.48 -3.06
C GLY A 229 -5.48 16.82 -2.65
N GLY A 230 -4.91 16.02 -3.54
CA GLY A 230 -3.79 15.15 -3.24
C GLY A 230 -2.42 15.81 -3.40
N THR A 231 -1.43 15.24 -2.72
CA THR A 231 -0.02 15.57 -2.95
C THR A 231 0.46 14.89 -4.23
N ASP A 232 1.15 15.66 -5.06
CA ASP A 232 1.79 15.15 -6.27
C ASP A 232 3.03 14.32 -5.93
N ILE A 233 3.00 13.03 -6.27
CA ILE A 233 4.15 12.13 -6.22
C ILE A 233 4.36 11.43 -7.59
N THR A 234 4.03 12.13 -8.68
CA THR A 234 4.12 11.61 -10.05
C THR A 234 5.54 11.68 -10.61
N GLN A 235 6.47 12.38 -9.95
CA GLN A 235 7.86 12.47 -10.36
C GLN A 235 8.72 11.42 -9.66
N PRO A 236 9.85 10.97 -10.26
CA PRO A 236 10.81 10.10 -9.58
C PRO A 236 11.36 10.73 -8.29
N GLU A 237 11.81 9.89 -7.37
CA GLU A 237 12.63 10.33 -6.23
C GLU A 237 14.02 10.68 -6.76
N GLU A 238 14.54 11.86 -6.43
CA GLU A 238 15.91 12.28 -6.73
C GLU A 238 16.93 11.58 -5.83
#